data_cab7c36c35f3765502ad07e4956c1cf8
#
_entry.id   cab7c36c35f3765502ad07e4956c1cf8
#
_cell.length_a   1.000
_cell.length_b   1.000
_cell.length_c   1.000
_cell.angle_alpha   90.00
_cell.angle_beta   90.00
_cell.angle_gamma   90.00
#
_symmetry.space_group_name_H-M   'P 1'
#
loop_
_entity.id
_entity.type
_entity.pdbx_description
1 polymer ?
#
loop_
_entity_poly.entity_id
_entity_poly.type
_entity_poly.pdbx_seq_one_letter_code
_entity_poly.pdbx_strand_id
1 'polypeptide(L)'
;MKKLISLIVILLAAALTAGAGAALGESGTAESFLVISDTHLTEKTQDHAGMMEAVVQAAFGKDAVLLLGDNTNNTHTEEHALVLQWAAEIEQQAGAKVFVIPGNHDYSVRTGAEEFRSLYAAYGWDRAFSRDEASASYAIMTEKGTCLLLLDTNRFDDRHAVLPDGGIGPETLDWLQEVLQSLPDGTPVLACGHHPILPDGRNARTPGSSALGRVLREYGASLYLCGHDHGFATLEQDTLRQVTVGQPQAYPGWAGVADRTEAGFHWHTEPIYDPRSPIYTSLRESARDLGRRMAAGTLAGTPFAEDEGAIEWFAAAFMQFAGGEMTPESSAALLQDENSQKWREAETPTVVRDWMLNLLENCPENVQDITVPQSLKHSAPSGLSSP
;
A
#
# COMPACT_ATOMS: atom_id res chain seq x y z
N MET A 1 -29.85 22.11 39.07
CA MET A 1 -29.58 21.16 37.97
C MET A 1 -28.66 21.72 36.88
N LYS A 2 -28.80 22.93 36.34
CA LYS A 2 -27.94 23.49 35.29
C LYS A 2 -26.46 23.70 35.69
N LYS A 3 -26.13 23.96 36.95
CA LYS A 3 -24.74 24.12 37.43
C LYS A 3 -24.00 22.81 37.68
N LEU A 4 -24.73 21.70 37.84
CA LEU A 4 -24.11 20.37 38.04
C LEU A 4 -23.69 19.73 36.70
N ILE A 5 -24.42 20.03 35.62
CA ILE A 5 -24.13 19.54 34.27
C ILE A 5 -22.87 20.21 33.69
N SER A 6 -22.66 21.52 33.97
CA SER A 6 -21.45 22.22 33.55
C SER A 6 -20.16 21.72 34.22
N LEU A 7 -20.25 21.21 35.45
CA LEU A 7 -19.08 20.69 36.16
C LEU A 7 -18.67 19.29 35.67
N ILE A 8 -19.63 18.48 35.22
CA ILE A 8 -19.39 17.14 34.68
C ILE A 8 -18.75 17.21 33.28
N VAL A 9 -19.13 18.18 32.44
CA VAL A 9 -18.53 18.38 31.12
C VAL A 9 -17.08 18.87 31.22
N ILE A 10 -16.74 19.69 32.22
CA ILE A 10 -15.36 20.16 32.44
C ILE A 10 -14.47 19.06 33.01
N LEU A 11 -15.01 18.16 33.83
CA LEU A 11 -14.26 17.02 34.37
C LEU A 11 -14.03 15.87 33.35
N LEU A 12 -14.91 15.71 32.36
CA LEU A 12 -14.70 14.77 31.26
C LEU A 12 -13.70 15.28 30.22
N ALA A 13 -13.60 16.60 30.01
CA ALA A 13 -12.59 17.21 29.16
C ALA A 13 -11.17 17.14 29.77
N ALA A 14 -11.07 17.13 31.12
CA ALA A 14 -9.78 17.02 31.82
C ALA A 14 -9.25 15.57 31.96
N ALA A 15 -10.11 14.56 31.78
CA ALA A 15 -9.71 13.15 31.86
C ALA A 15 -9.22 12.56 30.51
N LEU A 16 -9.46 13.25 29.40
CA LEU A 16 -8.99 12.86 28.05
C LEU A 16 -7.62 13.45 27.70
N THR A 17 -7.02 14.28 28.56
CA THR A 17 -5.69 14.87 28.33
C THR A 17 -4.56 14.24 29.14
N ALA A 18 -4.81 13.17 29.88
CA ALA A 18 -3.83 12.53 30.77
C ALA A 18 -3.26 11.21 30.22
N GLY A 19 -3.42 10.92 28.92
CA GLY A 19 -2.92 9.70 28.27
C GLY A 19 -1.94 9.89 27.13
N ALA A 20 -1.56 11.12 26.80
CA ALA A 20 -0.56 11.41 25.73
C ALA A 20 0.59 12.21 26.32
N GLY A 21 1.36 11.60 27.17
CA GLY A 21 2.57 12.15 27.78
C GLY A 21 3.77 11.29 27.49
N ALA A 22 4.32 11.37 26.27
CA ALA A 22 5.73 11.09 26.04
C ALA A 22 6.18 11.72 24.71
N ALA A 23 7.26 12.48 24.80
CA ALA A 23 8.04 13.07 23.72
C ALA A 23 7.47 14.36 23.11
N LEU A 24 7.53 15.44 23.86
CA LEU A 24 7.84 16.76 23.31
C LEU A 24 9.35 16.78 23.01
N GLY A 25 9.75 16.30 21.84
CA GLY A 25 11.08 16.41 21.26
C GLY A 25 10.94 17.09 19.91
N GLU A 26 11.37 18.31 19.84
CA GLU A 26 11.71 19.13 18.69
C GLU A 26 10.71 19.23 17.52
N SER A 27 10.11 20.39 17.43
CA SER A 27 9.21 20.86 16.38
C SER A 27 9.95 21.04 15.05
N GLY A 28 9.41 20.50 13.97
CA GLY A 28 9.60 21.07 12.65
C GLY A 28 9.70 20.11 11.46
N THR A 29 10.05 18.86 11.64
CA THR A 29 10.34 17.95 10.51
C THR A 29 9.48 16.69 10.44
N ALA A 30 8.81 16.31 11.51
CA ALA A 30 7.97 15.11 11.52
C ALA A 30 6.73 15.28 10.62
N GLU A 31 6.52 14.33 9.71
CA GLU A 31 5.33 14.21 8.85
C GLU A 31 4.78 12.80 8.95
N SER A 32 3.47 12.67 8.89
CA SER A 32 2.78 11.40 8.97
C SER A 32 1.84 11.23 7.78
N PHE A 33 2.02 10.15 7.03
CA PHE A 33 1.26 9.82 5.84
C PHE A 33 0.46 8.54 6.07
N LEU A 34 -0.88 8.64 6.03
CA LEU A 34 -1.73 7.46 5.99
C LEU A 34 -1.74 6.89 4.57
N VAL A 35 -1.55 5.60 4.44
CA VAL A 35 -1.38 4.93 3.14
C VAL A 35 -2.47 3.88 2.97
N ILE A 36 -3.26 4.04 1.93
CA ILE A 36 -4.40 3.20 1.57
C ILE A 36 -4.23 2.73 0.13
N SER A 37 -4.53 1.47 -0.15
CA SER A 37 -4.50 0.90 -1.49
C SER A 37 -5.65 -0.07 -1.70
N ASP A 38 -5.97 -0.33 -2.97
CA ASP A 38 -6.86 -1.43 -3.38
C ASP A 38 -8.24 -1.40 -2.72
N THR A 39 -8.84 -0.22 -2.64
CA THR A 39 -10.17 -0.06 -2.03
C THR A 39 -11.30 -0.62 -2.89
N HIS A 40 -11.10 -0.76 -4.20
CA HIS A 40 -12.04 -1.34 -5.15
C HIS A 40 -13.48 -0.88 -4.91
N LEU A 41 -13.69 0.43 -4.73
CA LEU A 41 -15.01 0.97 -4.48
C LEU A 41 -15.94 0.64 -5.67
N THR A 42 -17.15 0.22 -5.32
CA THR A 42 -18.22 -0.06 -6.29
C THR A 42 -19.38 0.88 -6.09
N GLU A 43 -20.31 0.90 -7.03
CA GLU A 43 -21.55 1.69 -6.95
C GLU A 43 -22.39 1.37 -5.71
N LYS A 44 -22.16 0.21 -5.08
CA LYS A 44 -22.85 -0.22 -3.85
C LYS A 44 -22.20 0.41 -2.62
N THR A 45 -22.45 1.71 -2.44
CA THR A 45 -21.87 2.50 -1.34
C THR A 45 -22.05 1.88 0.05
N GLN A 46 -23.11 1.09 0.27
CA GLN A 46 -23.41 0.46 1.55
C GLN A 46 -22.35 -0.57 1.96
N ASP A 47 -21.71 -1.22 0.97
CA ASP A 47 -20.70 -2.26 1.21
C ASP A 47 -19.36 -1.64 1.67
N HIS A 48 -19.16 -0.34 1.41
CA HIS A 48 -17.89 0.37 1.66
C HIS A 48 -17.98 1.45 2.76
N ALA A 49 -19.19 1.85 3.15
CA ALA A 49 -19.40 2.98 4.07
C ALA A 49 -18.62 2.86 5.38
N GLY A 50 -18.61 1.67 5.98
CA GLY A 50 -17.87 1.44 7.23
C GLY A 50 -16.35 1.54 7.06
N MET A 51 -15.80 1.10 5.93
CA MET A 51 -14.39 1.24 5.60
C MET A 51 -14.04 2.71 5.34
N MET A 52 -14.83 3.41 4.56
CA MET A 52 -14.61 4.82 4.25
C MET A 52 -14.61 5.68 5.51
N GLU A 53 -15.58 5.46 6.43
CA GLU A 53 -15.62 6.15 7.73
C GLU A 53 -14.40 5.81 8.59
N ALA A 54 -14.01 4.54 8.66
CA ALA A 54 -12.84 4.11 9.44
C ALA A 54 -11.55 4.77 8.96
N VAL A 55 -11.35 4.90 7.64
CA VAL A 55 -10.19 5.60 7.07
C VAL A 55 -10.25 7.11 7.35
N VAL A 56 -11.42 7.75 7.29
CA VAL A 56 -11.58 9.15 7.71
C VAL A 56 -11.13 9.33 9.16
N GLN A 57 -11.50 8.40 10.06
CA GLN A 57 -11.07 8.45 11.45
C GLN A 57 -9.55 8.22 11.60
N ALA A 58 -8.96 7.29 10.84
CA ALA A 58 -7.52 7.03 10.86
C ALA A 58 -6.70 8.22 10.29
N ALA A 59 -7.30 9.06 9.46
CA ALA A 59 -6.65 10.23 8.87
C ALA A 59 -6.47 11.41 9.85
N PHE A 60 -7.13 11.41 11.01
CA PHE A 60 -6.94 12.47 11.99
C PHE A 60 -5.51 12.51 12.52
N GLY A 61 -4.90 13.68 12.47
CA GLY A 61 -3.51 13.91 12.90
C GLY A 61 -2.46 13.49 11.88
N LYS A 62 -2.85 13.03 10.70
CA LYS A 62 -1.94 12.79 9.56
C LYS A 62 -1.81 14.06 8.72
N ASP A 63 -0.64 14.26 8.09
CA ASP A 63 -0.40 15.38 7.17
C ASP A 63 -1.06 15.12 5.81
N ALA A 64 -1.03 13.86 5.36
CA ALA A 64 -1.71 13.46 4.14
C ALA A 64 -2.19 12.01 4.16
N VAL A 65 -3.14 11.72 3.26
CA VAL A 65 -3.60 10.37 2.90
C VAL A 65 -3.17 10.10 1.46
N LEU A 66 -2.47 8.99 1.25
CA LEU A 66 -2.00 8.54 -0.05
C LEU A 66 -2.88 7.37 -0.51
N LEU A 67 -3.65 7.56 -1.58
CA LEU A 67 -4.46 6.52 -2.21
C LEU A 67 -3.64 5.93 -3.37
N LEU A 68 -3.15 4.70 -3.18
CA LEU A 68 -2.13 4.09 -4.04
C LEU A 68 -2.72 3.24 -5.19
N GLY A 69 -3.87 3.63 -5.70
CA GLY A 69 -4.48 2.98 -6.87
C GLY A 69 -5.43 1.84 -6.52
N ASP A 70 -6.09 1.35 -7.58
CA ASP A 70 -7.25 0.47 -7.50
C ASP A 70 -8.31 1.02 -6.55
N ASN A 71 -8.55 2.33 -6.70
CA ASN A 71 -9.52 3.09 -5.92
C ASN A 71 -10.94 2.68 -6.31
N THR A 72 -11.17 2.46 -7.61
CA THR A 72 -12.41 1.95 -8.19
C THR A 72 -12.28 0.46 -8.54
N ASN A 73 -13.40 -0.22 -8.72
CA ASN A 73 -13.40 -1.63 -9.11
C ASN A 73 -13.59 -1.84 -10.63
N ASN A 74 -14.40 -0.99 -11.28
CA ASN A 74 -14.81 -1.17 -12.67
C ASN A 74 -14.67 0.09 -13.53
N THR A 75 -14.04 1.14 -13.02
CA THR A 75 -13.90 2.44 -13.70
C THR A 75 -15.23 3.14 -14.06
N HIS A 76 -16.32 2.83 -13.33
CA HIS A 76 -17.58 3.50 -13.57
C HIS A 76 -17.52 4.94 -13.05
N THR A 77 -18.25 5.85 -13.74
CA THR A 77 -18.29 7.25 -13.33
C THR A 77 -18.77 7.44 -11.90
N GLU A 78 -19.71 6.62 -11.46
CA GLU A 78 -20.26 6.61 -10.11
C GLU A 78 -19.22 6.18 -9.08
N GLU A 79 -18.36 5.23 -9.43
CA GLU A 79 -17.26 4.77 -8.56
C GLU A 79 -16.22 5.88 -8.40
N HIS A 80 -15.79 6.52 -9.49
CA HIS A 80 -14.90 7.69 -9.42
C HIS A 80 -15.52 8.84 -8.61
N ALA A 81 -16.83 9.11 -8.80
CA ALA A 81 -17.52 10.14 -8.02
C ALA A 81 -17.52 9.82 -6.52
N LEU A 82 -17.65 8.54 -6.15
CA LEU A 82 -17.56 8.11 -4.76
C LEU A 82 -16.16 8.33 -4.16
N VAL A 83 -15.10 8.01 -4.92
CA VAL A 83 -13.71 8.27 -4.49
C VAL A 83 -13.48 9.78 -4.28
N LEU A 84 -13.95 10.60 -5.20
CA LEU A 84 -13.83 12.07 -5.10
C LEU A 84 -14.58 12.64 -3.89
N GLN A 85 -15.79 12.15 -3.64
CA GLN A 85 -16.55 12.51 -2.44
C GLN A 85 -15.79 12.12 -1.17
N TRP A 86 -15.30 10.90 -1.12
CA TRP A 86 -14.54 10.39 0.03
C TRP A 86 -13.25 11.17 0.27
N ALA A 87 -12.49 11.48 -0.78
CA ALA A 87 -11.31 12.34 -0.67
C ALA A 87 -11.64 13.72 -0.12
N ALA A 88 -12.76 14.31 -0.54
CA ALA A 88 -13.25 15.59 0.01
C ALA A 88 -13.63 15.45 1.49
N GLU A 89 -14.28 14.37 1.89
CA GLU A 89 -14.63 14.09 3.29
C GLU A 89 -13.41 13.96 4.18
N ILE A 90 -12.36 13.25 3.72
CA ILE A 90 -11.09 13.14 4.44
C ILE A 90 -10.48 14.54 4.66
N GLU A 91 -10.33 15.33 3.60
CA GLU A 91 -9.76 16.68 3.73
C GLU A 91 -10.59 17.59 4.62
N GLN A 92 -11.92 17.52 4.50
CA GLN A 92 -12.83 18.38 5.28
C GLN A 92 -12.89 18.00 6.77
N GLN A 93 -12.90 16.71 7.09
CA GLN A 93 -13.11 16.24 8.46
C GLN A 93 -11.79 16.06 9.21
N ALA A 94 -10.78 15.43 8.60
CA ALA A 94 -9.51 15.15 9.25
C ALA A 94 -8.47 16.25 9.04
N GLY A 95 -8.62 17.10 8.01
CA GLY A 95 -7.65 18.14 7.65
C GLY A 95 -6.41 17.61 6.93
N ALA A 96 -6.31 16.31 6.72
CA ALA A 96 -5.22 15.67 6.00
C ALA A 96 -5.38 15.91 4.48
N LYS A 97 -4.28 16.24 3.78
CA LYS A 97 -4.31 16.37 2.32
C LYS A 97 -4.49 14.99 1.68
N VAL A 98 -5.27 14.89 0.60
CA VAL A 98 -5.42 13.63 -0.13
C VAL A 98 -4.65 13.71 -1.45
N PHE A 99 -3.89 12.65 -1.75
CA PHE A 99 -3.19 12.46 -3.02
C PHE A 99 -3.57 11.11 -3.62
N VAL A 100 -3.90 11.09 -4.90
CA VAL A 100 -4.47 9.92 -5.58
C VAL A 100 -3.62 9.56 -6.79
N ILE A 101 -3.20 8.30 -6.89
CA ILE A 101 -2.62 7.72 -8.10
C ILE A 101 -3.52 6.62 -8.66
N PRO A 102 -3.42 6.28 -9.95
CA PRO A 102 -4.20 5.21 -10.54
C PRO A 102 -3.59 3.83 -10.30
N GLY A 103 -4.44 2.83 -10.08
CA GLY A 103 -4.13 1.42 -10.29
C GLY A 103 -4.75 0.92 -11.61
N ASN A 104 -4.60 -0.38 -11.90
CA ASN A 104 -5.10 -0.93 -13.16
C ASN A 104 -6.65 -0.99 -13.20
N HIS A 105 -7.33 -1.03 -12.07
CA HIS A 105 -8.79 -0.94 -11.99
C HIS A 105 -9.35 0.49 -12.10
N ASP A 106 -8.50 1.51 -12.09
CA ASP A 106 -8.92 2.91 -12.27
C ASP A 106 -8.90 3.34 -13.74
N TYR A 107 -8.40 2.48 -14.64
CA TYR A 107 -8.31 2.73 -16.07
C TYR A 107 -9.19 1.79 -16.90
N SER A 108 -9.67 2.31 -18.01
CA SER A 108 -10.39 1.55 -19.03
C SER A 108 -9.96 2.03 -20.42
N VAL A 109 -10.50 1.39 -21.47
CA VAL A 109 -10.33 1.88 -22.84
C VAL A 109 -10.84 3.32 -23.06
N ARG A 110 -11.64 3.84 -22.13
CA ARG A 110 -12.22 5.20 -22.18
C ARG A 110 -11.57 6.16 -21.20
N THR A 111 -11.07 5.64 -20.08
CA THR A 111 -10.44 6.41 -19.03
C THR A 111 -8.94 6.14 -19.09
N GLY A 112 -8.21 6.99 -19.78
CA GLY A 112 -6.75 6.95 -19.84
C GLY A 112 -6.13 7.95 -18.86
N ALA A 113 -4.81 8.12 -18.94
CA ALA A 113 -4.06 9.00 -18.05
C ALA A 113 -4.57 10.46 -18.08
N GLU A 114 -4.92 11.00 -19.24
CA GLU A 114 -5.43 12.37 -19.37
C GLU A 114 -6.77 12.55 -18.64
N GLU A 115 -7.70 11.60 -18.81
CA GLU A 115 -9.00 11.67 -18.13
C GLU A 115 -8.84 11.49 -16.61
N PHE A 116 -8.00 10.55 -16.17
CA PHE A 116 -7.69 10.38 -14.75
C PHE A 116 -7.10 11.66 -14.14
N ARG A 117 -6.11 12.28 -14.80
CA ARG A 117 -5.53 13.58 -14.38
C ARG A 117 -6.61 14.66 -14.23
N SER A 118 -7.54 14.71 -15.18
CA SER A 118 -8.64 15.68 -15.15
C SER A 118 -9.61 15.42 -13.99
N LEU A 119 -9.98 14.15 -13.76
CA LEU A 119 -10.89 13.77 -12.68
C LEU A 119 -10.31 14.07 -11.29
N TYR A 120 -9.03 13.71 -11.08
CA TYR A 120 -8.37 13.82 -9.78
C TYR A 120 -7.44 15.05 -9.67
N ALA A 121 -7.60 16.06 -10.54
CA ALA A 121 -6.73 17.23 -10.59
C ALA A 121 -6.55 17.90 -9.21
N ALA A 122 -7.65 18.09 -8.48
CA ALA A 122 -7.63 18.70 -7.14
C ALA A 122 -6.90 17.86 -6.08
N TYR A 123 -6.74 16.55 -6.31
CA TYR A 123 -6.13 15.61 -5.38
C TYR A 123 -4.74 15.14 -5.83
N GLY A 124 -3.98 16.02 -6.45
CA GLY A 124 -2.60 15.74 -6.85
C GLY A 124 -2.10 16.66 -7.94
N TRP A 125 -2.60 16.49 -9.15
CA TRP A 125 -2.09 17.15 -10.36
C TRP A 125 -1.97 18.67 -10.23
N ASP A 126 -3.01 19.35 -9.73
CA ASP A 126 -3.01 20.81 -9.58
C ASP A 126 -2.07 21.31 -8.47
N ARG A 127 -1.72 20.43 -7.53
CA ARG A 127 -0.83 20.73 -6.39
C ARG A 127 0.63 20.42 -6.69
N ALA A 128 0.89 19.74 -7.82
CA ALA A 128 2.20 19.25 -8.17
C ALA A 128 3.15 20.37 -8.59
N PHE A 129 4.40 20.33 -8.11
CA PHE A 129 5.47 21.19 -8.59
C PHE A 129 6.08 20.65 -9.91
N SER A 130 5.93 19.36 -10.19
CA SER A 130 6.33 18.73 -11.45
C SER A 130 5.32 17.65 -11.85
N ARG A 131 5.08 17.52 -13.17
CA ARG A 131 4.07 16.66 -13.77
C ARG A 131 4.67 15.90 -14.94
N ASP A 132 4.33 14.62 -15.05
CA ASP A 132 4.70 13.81 -16.22
C ASP A 132 3.58 13.90 -17.28
N GLU A 133 3.87 14.50 -18.40
CA GLU A 133 2.87 14.61 -19.50
C GLU A 133 2.62 13.27 -20.21
N ALA A 134 3.51 12.29 -20.04
CA ALA A 134 3.37 10.97 -20.65
C ALA A 134 2.49 10.01 -19.83
N SER A 135 2.27 10.30 -18.54
CA SER A 135 1.49 9.46 -17.62
C SER A 135 0.66 10.30 -16.66
N ALA A 136 0.04 9.70 -15.65
CA ALA A 136 -0.56 10.43 -14.54
C ALA A 136 0.38 10.58 -13.34
N SER A 137 1.69 10.46 -13.54
CA SER A 137 2.70 10.65 -12.48
C SER A 137 2.90 12.13 -12.18
N TYR A 138 3.11 12.44 -10.91
CA TYR A 138 3.39 13.80 -10.46
C TYR A 138 4.23 13.81 -9.19
N ALA A 139 4.86 14.97 -8.91
CA ALA A 139 5.66 15.17 -7.71
C ALA A 139 5.13 16.32 -6.86
N ILE A 140 5.02 16.10 -5.56
CA ILE A 140 4.58 17.06 -4.56
C ILE A 140 5.77 17.39 -3.64
N MET A 141 5.97 18.65 -3.35
CA MET A 141 6.79 19.07 -2.22
C MET A 141 5.85 19.41 -1.07
N THR A 142 5.95 18.70 0.03
CA THR A 142 5.14 19.00 1.21
C THR A 142 5.61 20.31 1.88
N GLU A 143 4.77 20.87 2.72
CA GLU A 143 5.11 22.10 3.45
C GLU A 143 6.32 21.90 4.40
N LYS A 144 6.55 20.66 4.85
CA LYS A 144 7.66 20.30 5.74
C LYS A 144 8.89 19.78 4.98
N GLY A 145 8.85 19.78 3.65
CA GLY A 145 9.99 19.53 2.77
C GLY A 145 10.24 18.08 2.38
N THR A 146 9.25 17.21 2.47
CA THR A 146 9.32 15.87 1.89
C THR A 146 8.88 15.91 0.42
N CYS A 147 9.63 15.29 -0.47
CA CYS A 147 9.22 15.05 -1.84
C CYS A 147 8.43 13.76 -1.93
N LEU A 148 7.16 13.85 -2.28
CA LEU A 148 6.31 12.71 -2.62
C LEU A 148 6.38 12.48 -4.13
N LEU A 149 6.89 11.34 -4.56
CA LEU A 149 6.84 10.87 -5.95
C LEU A 149 5.63 9.94 -6.10
N LEU A 150 4.64 10.38 -6.82
CA LEU A 150 3.35 9.71 -6.99
C LEU A 150 3.26 9.23 -8.42
N LEU A 151 3.59 7.94 -8.63
CA LEU A 151 3.86 7.36 -9.93
C LEU A 151 2.67 6.57 -10.46
N ASP A 152 2.28 6.87 -11.68
CA ASP A 152 1.42 6.02 -12.49
C ASP A 152 2.26 4.88 -13.06
N THR A 153 2.01 3.69 -12.56
CA THR A 153 2.72 2.47 -12.95
C THR A 153 1.87 1.61 -13.89
N ASN A 154 0.88 2.19 -14.57
CA ASN A 154 0.06 1.46 -15.51
C ASN A 154 0.66 1.44 -16.91
N ARG A 155 0.31 0.42 -17.66
CA ARG A 155 0.71 0.22 -19.03
C ARG A 155 -0.50 -0.22 -19.86
N PHE A 156 -0.53 0.17 -21.12
CA PHE A 156 -1.60 -0.15 -22.05
C PHE A 156 -1.08 -1.02 -23.20
N ASP A 157 -1.93 -1.88 -23.73
CA ASP A 157 -1.66 -2.60 -24.96
C ASP A 157 -1.93 -1.73 -26.21
N ASP A 158 -1.69 -2.28 -27.40
CA ASP A 158 -1.94 -1.60 -28.68
C ASP A 158 -3.42 -1.25 -28.93
N ARG A 159 -4.33 -1.76 -28.11
CA ARG A 159 -5.77 -1.49 -28.14
C ARG A 159 -6.24 -0.51 -27.08
N HIS A 160 -5.28 0.09 -26.36
CA HIS A 160 -5.52 0.95 -25.19
C HIS A 160 -6.24 0.25 -24.02
N ALA A 161 -6.13 -1.08 -23.93
CA ALA A 161 -6.55 -1.79 -22.73
C ALA A 161 -5.43 -1.77 -21.70
N VAL A 162 -5.78 -1.47 -20.46
CA VAL A 162 -4.82 -1.51 -19.35
C VAL A 162 -4.34 -2.95 -19.12
N LEU A 163 -3.04 -3.10 -18.88
CA LEU A 163 -2.42 -4.39 -18.60
C LEU A 163 -2.25 -4.57 -17.08
N PRO A 164 -2.68 -5.69 -16.52
CA PRO A 164 -2.69 -5.88 -15.07
C PRO A 164 -1.28 -5.98 -14.46
N ASP A 165 -0.25 -6.26 -15.24
CA ASP A 165 1.15 -6.31 -14.78
C ASP A 165 1.83 -4.93 -14.71
N GLY A 166 1.11 -3.86 -15.08
CA GLY A 166 1.62 -2.50 -15.07
C GLY A 166 2.79 -2.26 -15.99
N GLY A 167 3.52 -1.16 -15.79
CA GLY A 167 4.75 -0.81 -16.51
C GLY A 167 5.15 0.66 -16.31
N ILE A 168 6.44 0.95 -16.54
CA ILE A 168 6.98 2.31 -16.56
C ILE A 168 7.62 2.56 -17.92
N GLY A 169 7.15 3.59 -18.60
CA GLY A 169 7.71 4.03 -19.88
C GLY A 169 9.03 4.78 -19.74
N PRO A 170 9.81 4.87 -20.84
CA PRO A 170 11.05 5.62 -20.83
C PRO A 170 10.83 7.12 -20.57
N GLU A 171 9.77 7.72 -21.09
CA GLU A 171 9.43 9.13 -20.90
C GLU A 171 9.20 9.46 -19.42
N THR A 172 8.47 8.58 -18.71
CA THR A 172 8.23 8.71 -17.27
C THR A 172 9.54 8.55 -16.48
N LEU A 173 10.44 7.64 -16.91
CA LEU A 173 11.75 7.49 -16.28
C LEU A 173 12.64 8.72 -16.49
N ASP A 174 12.62 9.32 -17.67
CA ASP A 174 13.36 10.56 -17.96
C ASP A 174 12.84 11.73 -17.12
N TRP A 175 11.51 11.92 -17.07
CA TRP A 175 10.87 12.90 -16.19
C TRP A 175 11.25 12.69 -14.72
N LEU A 176 11.20 11.45 -14.24
CA LEU A 176 11.56 11.12 -12.85
C LEU A 176 13.01 11.50 -12.53
N GLN A 177 13.94 11.23 -13.45
CA GLN A 177 15.34 11.60 -13.28
C GLN A 177 15.49 13.13 -13.21
N GLU A 178 14.81 13.88 -14.07
CA GLU A 178 14.82 15.34 -14.06
C GLU A 178 14.30 15.88 -12.72
N VAL A 179 13.18 15.35 -12.21
CA VAL A 179 12.63 15.73 -10.90
C VAL A 179 13.66 15.49 -9.81
N LEU A 180 14.19 14.27 -9.72
CA LEU A 180 15.13 13.89 -8.66
C LEU A 180 16.45 14.65 -8.73
N GLN A 181 16.92 15.00 -9.93
CA GLN A 181 18.09 15.87 -10.13
C GLN A 181 17.85 17.29 -9.63
N SER A 182 16.65 17.80 -9.79
CA SER A 182 16.29 19.17 -9.40
C SER A 182 16.16 19.37 -7.88
N LEU A 183 16.00 18.27 -7.12
CA LEU A 183 15.83 18.37 -5.67
C LEU A 183 17.13 18.77 -4.97
N PRO A 184 17.06 19.63 -3.95
CA PRO A 184 18.18 19.90 -3.06
C PRO A 184 18.75 18.62 -2.44
N ASP A 185 20.06 18.62 -2.20
CA ASP A 185 20.69 17.48 -1.51
C ASP A 185 20.11 17.26 -0.12
N GLY A 186 19.85 15.98 0.21
CA GLY A 186 19.26 15.61 1.49
C GLY A 186 17.74 15.77 1.56
N THR A 187 17.05 16.15 0.47
CA THR A 187 15.59 16.15 0.43
C THR A 187 15.08 14.73 0.67
N PRO A 188 14.26 14.48 1.70
CA PRO A 188 13.62 13.18 1.88
C PRO A 188 12.66 12.88 0.73
N VAL A 189 12.76 11.67 0.18
CA VAL A 189 11.93 11.23 -0.97
C VAL A 189 11.15 10.02 -0.56
N LEU A 190 9.82 10.11 -0.61
CA LEU A 190 8.89 8.98 -0.50
C LEU A 190 8.31 8.68 -1.88
N ALA A 191 8.66 7.53 -2.42
CA ALA A 191 8.16 7.10 -3.72
C ALA A 191 6.96 6.15 -3.56
N CYS A 192 5.91 6.38 -4.35
CA CYS A 192 4.69 5.60 -4.34
C CYS A 192 4.28 5.24 -5.77
N GLY A 193 3.77 4.03 -5.96
CA GLY A 193 3.16 3.57 -7.19
C GLY A 193 2.11 2.52 -6.86
N HIS A 194 1.38 2.02 -7.86
CA HIS A 194 0.42 0.95 -7.59
C HIS A 194 1.07 -0.43 -7.66
N HIS A 195 1.85 -0.71 -8.70
CA HIS A 195 2.44 -2.03 -8.91
C HIS A 195 3.78 -2.21 -8.17
N PRO A 196 4.05 -3.41 -7.63
CA PRO A 196 5.35 -3.77 -7.07
C PRO A 196 6.47 -3.69 -8.12
N ILE A 197 7.67 -3.26 -7.71
CA ILE A 197 8.82 -3.09 -8.60
C ILE A 197 10.01 -3.99 -8.26
N LEU A 198 10.09 -4.46 -7.01
CA LEU A 198 11.12 -5.41 -6.62
C LEU A 198 10.68 -6.86 -6.87
N PRO A 199 11.62 -7.74 -7.26
CA PRO A 199 11.28 -9.13 -7.52
C PRO A 199 10.97 -9.89 -6.23
N ASP A 200 9.82 -10.52 -6.17
CA ASP A 200 9.34 -11.34 -5.06
C ASP A 200 9.37 -12.85 -5.32
N GLY A 201 9.98 -13.27 -6.43
CA GLY A 201 9.99 -14.67 -6.89
C GLY A 201 8.73 -15.07 -7.64
N ARG A 202 7.70 -14.23 -7.69
CA ARG A 202 6.54 -14.39 -8.58
C ARG A 202 6.88 -13.98 -10.01
N ASN A 203 6.19 -14.53 -11.00
CA ASN A 203 6.69 -14.63 -12.37
C ASN A 203 6.69 -13.36 -13.22
N ALA A 204 6.01 -12.33 -12.89
CA ALA A 204 5.91 -11.15 -13.74
C ALA A 204 6.36 -9.91 -12.98
N ARG A 205 7.50 -9.38 -13.37
CA ARG A 205 7.91 -8.05 -12.92
C ARG A 205 7.19 -7.02 -13.77
N THR A 206 6.71 -5.98 -13.15
CA THR A 206 6.27 -4.75 -13.80
C THR A 206 7.34 -4.30 -14.80
N PRO A 207 7.08 -4.27 -16.13
CA PRO A 207 8.03 -3.82 -17.12
C PRO A 207 8.59 -2.43 -16.79
N GLY A 208 9.90 -2.25 -16.93
CA GLY A 208 10.59 -1.01 -16.51
C GLY A 208 10.93 -0.94 -15.02
N SER A 209 10.44 -1.86 -14.19
CA SER A 209 10.64 -1.85 -12.73
C SER A 209 12.11 -1.83 -12.30
N SER A 210 12.98 -2.60 -13.01
CA SER A 210 14.41 -2.60 -12.72
C SER A 210 15.07 -1.25 -12.97
N ALA A 211 14.63 -0.51 -14.02
CA ALA A 211 15.10 0.84 -14.29
C ALA A 211 14.59 1.83 -13.24
N LEU A 212 13.31 1.73 -12.88
CA LEU A 212 12.72 2.55 -11.81
C LEU A 212 13.45 2.33 -10.48
N GLY A 213 13.62 1.08 -10.05
CA GLY A 213 14.33 0.77 -8.81
C GLY A 213 15.79 1.26 -8.80
N ARG A 214 16.48 1.21 -9.96
CA ARG A 214 17.81 1.79 -10.09
C ARG A 214 17.80 3.31 -9.95
N VAL A 215 16.91 4.01 -10.63
CA VAL A 215 16.79 5.46 -10.56
C VAL A 215 16.49 5.89 -9.11
N LEU A 216 15.52 5.25 -8.44
CA LEU A 216 15.19 5.57 -7.04
C LEU A 216 16.42 5.43 -6.13
N ARG A 217 17.18 4.34 -6.23
CA ARG A 217 18.41 4.15 -5.43
C ARG A 217 19.50 5.15 -5.73
N GLU A 218 19.76 5.44 -7.00
CA GLU A 218 20.79 6.40 -7.44
C GLU A 218 20.55 7.80 -6.86
N TYR A 219 19.27 8.16 -6.69
CA TYR A 219 18.91 9.48 -6.17
C TYR A 219 18.49 9.49 -4.68
N GLY A 220 18.72 8.38 -3.98
CA GLY A 220 18.58 8.31 -2.53
C GLY A 220 17.15 8.12 -2.00
N ALA A 221 16.18 7.74 -2.86
CA ALA A 221 14.91 7.24 -2.38
C ALA A 221 15.11 5.86 -1.76
N SER A 222 14.76 5.71 -0.48
CA SER A 222 14.97 4.47 0.27
C SER A 222 13.69 3.68 0.53
N LEU A 223 12.52 4.31 0.35
CA LEU A 223 11.21 3.69 0.56
C LEU A 223 10.33 3.86 -0.68
N TYR A 224 9.78 2.75 -1.14
CA TYR A 224 8.77 2.68 -2.19
C TYR A 224 7.53 1.97 -1.66
N LEU A 225 6.37 2.63 -1.73
CA LEU A 225 5.09 2.11 -1.28
C LEU A 225 4.24 1.71 -2.49
N CYS A 226 3.59 0.55 -2.43
CA CYS A 226 2.72 0.08 -3.51
C CYS A 226 1.54 -0.74 -2.97
N GLY A 227 0.63 -1.12 -3.86
CA GLY A 227 -0.52 -1.97 -3.61
C GLY A 227 -0.52 -3.22 -4.48
N HIS A 228 -1.64 -3.47 -5.19
CA HIS A 228 -1.86 -4.46 -6.23
C HIS A 228 -1.97 -5.91 -5.74
N ASP A 229 -1.16 -6.32 -4.78
CA ASP A 229 -1.11 -7.70 -4.29
C ASP A 229 -2.16 -7.99 -3.19
N HIS A 230 -2.89 -6.97 -2.76
CA HIS A 230 -3.95 -7.03 -1.74
C HIS A 230 -3.49 -7.56 -0.36
N GLY A 231 -2.20 -7.65 -0.12
CA GLY A 231 -1.62 -8.13 1.14
C GLY A 231 -0.45 -7.26 1.58
N PHE A 232 -0.10 -7.34 2.86
CA PHE A 232 1.07 -6.65 3.39
C PHE A 232 2.33 -7.49 3.15
N ALA A 233 3.33 -6.90 2.50
CA ALA A 233 4.62 -7.53 2.26
C ALA A 233 5.74 -6.49 2.24
N THR A 234 6.95 -6.90 2.55
CA THR A 234 8.15 -6.07 2.38
C THR A 234 9.22 -6.82 1.61
N LEU A 235 9.91 -6.10 0.75
CA LEU A 235 11.06 -6.58 0.01
C LEU A 235 12.17 -5.54 0.08
N GLU A 236 13.41 -5.97 0.05
CA GLU A 236 14.57 -5.10 0.04
C GLU A 236 15.51 -5.47 -1.09
N GLN A 237 16.01 -4.45 -1.76
CA GLN A 237 17.10 -4.59 -2.71
C GLN A 237 18.07 -3.42 -2.56
N ASP A 238 19.28 -3.71 -2.14
CA ASP A 238 20.31 -2.73 -1.81
C ASP A 238 19.81 -1.72 -0.75
N THR A 239 19.65 -0.45 -1.11
CA THR A 239 19.18 0.61 -0.23
C THR A 239 17.69 0.91 -0.37
N LEU A 240 16.97 0.24 -1.27
CA LEU A 240 15.56 0.45 -1.52
C LEU A 240 14.73 -0.62 -0.83
N ARG A 241 13.84 -0.20 0.04
CA ARG A 241 12.80 -1.04 0.62
C ARG A 241 11.47 -0.76 -0.06
N GLN A 242 10.84 -1.81 -0.54
CA GLN A 242 9.46 -1.80 -1.03
C GLN A 242 8.54 -2.31 0.06
N VAL A 243 7.42 -1.63 0.26
CA VAL A 243 6.33 -2.12 1.10
C VAL A 243 5.07 -2.20 0.26
N THR A 244 4.47 -3.37 0.20
CA THR A 244 3.14 -3.58 -0.37
C THR A 244 2.10 -3.41 0.72
N VAL A 245 1.06 -2.64 0.42
CA VAL A 245 -0.03 -2.28 1.34
C VAL A 245 -1.25 -3.12 1.01
N GLY A 246 -1.85 -3.72 2.02
CA GLY A 246 -3.04 -4.53 1.86
C GLY A 246 -4.32 -3.71 1.75
N GLN A 247 -5.40 -4.41 1.42
CA GLN A 247 -6.74 -3.82 1.29
C GLN A 247 -7.33 -3.48 2.66
N PRO A 248 -7.84 -2.26 2.89
CA PRO A 248 -8.44 -1.87 4.16
C PRO A 248 -9.77 -2.59 4.46
N GLN A 249 -10.50 -3.04 3.43
CA GLN A 249 -11.75 -3.79 3.56
C GLN A 249 -11.54 -5.31 3.68
N ALA A 250 -10.29 -5.80 3.61
CA ALA A 250 -9.95 -7.20 3.84
C ALA A 250 -9.32 -7.38 5.24
N TYR A 251 -9.26 -8.62 5.72
CA TYR A 251 -8.52 -8.91 6.95
C TYR A 251 -7.02 -8.59 6.75
N PRO A 252 -6.37 -7.93 7.68
CA PRO A 252 -6.79 -7.60 9.05
C PRO A 252 -7.51 -6.26 9.21
N GLY A 253 -7.81 -5.54 8.12
CA GLY A 253 -8.43 -4.22 8.20
C GLY A 253 -7.47 -3.16 8.74
N TRP A 254 -6.29 -3.09 8.15
CA TRP A 254 -5.24 -2.15 8.51
C TRP A 254 -5.01 -1.13 7.41
N ALA A 255 -4.50 0.03 7.82
CA ALA A 255 -3.87 1.01 6.96
C ALA A 255 -2.36 1.01 7.19
N GLY A 256 -1.60 1.44 6.21
CA GLY A 256 -0.20 1.76 6.38
C GLY A 256 0.01 3.17 6.91
N VAL A 257 1.08 3.39 7.64
CA VAL A 257 1.55 4.73 8.02
C VAL A 257 3.03 4.85 7.73
N ALA A 258 3.41 5.92 7.05
CA ALA A 258 4.79 6.29 6.83
C ALA A 258 5.07 7.60 7.57
N ASP A 259 5.83 7.53 8.65
CA ASP A 259 6.25 8.69 9.42
C ASP A 259 7.64 9.12 8.99
N ARG A 260 7.78 10.37 8.58
CA ARG A 260 9.10 10.96 8.36
C ARG A 260 9.77 11.24 9.69
N THR A 261 10.98 10.77 9.84
CA THR A 261 11.86 11.01 11.00
C THR A 261 13.16 11.68 10.54
N GLU A 262 13.99 12.10 11.49
CA GLU A 262 15.33 12.60 11.16
C GLU A 262 16.24 11.55 10.51
N ALA A 263 16.01 10.25 10.85
CA ALA A 263 16.79 9.15 10.32
C ALA A 263 16.32 8.64 8.95
N GLY A 264 15.14 9.04 8.49
CA GLY A 264 14.51 8.53 7.27
C GLY A 264 13.00 8.36 7.45
N PHE A 265 12.46 7.20 7.09
CA PHE A 265 11.05 6.88 7.28
C PHE A 265 10.87 5.74 8.28
N HIS A 266 9.89 5.88 9.13
CA HIS A 266 9.36 4.80 9.95
C HIS A 266 8.03 4.36 9.36
N TRP A 267 7.98 3.12 8.88
CA TRP A 267 6.75 2.49 8.39
C TRP A 267 6.15 1.63 9.47
N HIS A 268 4.86 1.75 9.67
CA HIS A 268 4.10 0.82 10.52
C HIS A 268 2.67 0.65 10.01
N THR A 269 1.97 -0.35 10.53
CA THR A 269 0.55 -0.57 10.23
C THR A 269 -0.32 -0.15 11.42
N GLU A 270 -1.47 0.44 11.12
CA GLU A 270 -2.47 0.80 12.12
C GLU A 270 -3.80 0.10 11.83
N PRO A 271 -4.46 -0.52 12.82
CA PRO A 271 -5.79 -1.08 12.63
C PRO A 271 -6.80 0.05 12.43
N ILE A 272 -7.60 -0.03 11.36
CA ILE A 272 -8.70 0.92 11.13
C ILE A 272 -10.02 0.47 11.78
N TYR A 273 -10.08 -0.78 12.25
CA TYR A 273 -11.23 -1.30 13.00
C TYR A 273 -10.80 -1.76 14.40
N ASP A 274 -11.69 -1.57 15.37
CA ASP A 274 -11.49 -2.21 16.68
C ASP A 274 -11.48 -3.74 16.51
N PRO A 275 -10.43 -4.45 16.95
CA PRO A 275 -10.35 -5.91 16.86
C PRO A 275 -11.50 -6.66 17.56
N ARG A 276 -12.25 -5.97 18.42
CA ARG A 276 -13.45 -6.51 19.10
C ARG A 276 -14.74 -6.21 18.33
N SER A 277 -14.68 -5.48 17.23
CA SER A 277 -15.86 -5.10 16.45
C SER A 277 -16.41 -6.28 15.65
N PRO A 278 -17.71 -6.31 15.37
CA PRO A 278 -18.30 -7.31 14.47
C PRO A 278 -17.71 -7.26 13.06
N ILE A 279 -17.30 -6.08 12.57
CA ILE A 279 -16.67 -5.90 11.26
C ILE A 279 -15.36 -6.68 11.22
N TYR A 280 -14.47 -6.47 12.21
CA TYR A 280 -13.19 -7.20 12.28
C TYR A 280 -13.39 -8.72 12.33
N THR A 281 -14.35 -9.19 13.15
CA THR A 281 -14.70 -10.61 13.23
C THR A 281 -15.13 -11.15 11.86
N SER A 282 -16.01 -10.43 11.16
CA SER A 282 -16.48 -10.81 9.82
C SER A 282 -15.35 -10.84 8.79
N LEU A 283 -14.42 -9.86 8.81
CA LEU A 283 -13.26 -9.85 7.92
C LEU A 283 -12.37 -11.07 8.17
N ARG A 284 -12.13 -11.40 9.43
CA ARG A 284 -11.32 -12.56 9.82
C ARG A 284 -11.93 -13.88 9.38
N GLU A 285 -13.24 -14.06 9.59
CA GLU A 285 -13.97 -15.25 9.14
C GLU A 285 -13.96 -15.36 7.61
N SER A 286 -14.19 -14.26 6.90
CA SER A 286 -14.17 -14.20 5.43
C SER A 286 -12.80 -14.58 4.86
N ALA A 287 -11.72 -14.09 5.45
CA ALA A 287 -10.36 -14.44 5.05
C ALA A 287 -10.05 -15.92 5.27
N ARG A 288 -10.44 -16.47 6.42
CA ARG A 288 -10.28 -17.90 6.69
C ARG A 288 -11.04 -18.76 5.68
N ASP A 289 -12.30 -18.41 5.40
CA ASP A 289 -13.12 -19.10 4.42
C ASP A 289 -12.53 -19.00 3.01
N LEU A 290 -11.92 -17.85 2.66
CA LEU A 290 -11.20 -17.70 1.40
C LEU A 290 -10.01 -18.65 1.34
N GLY A 291 -9.17 -18.68 2.37
CA GLY A 291 -8.04 -19.61 2.46
C GLY A 291 -8.47 -21.07 2.31
N ARG A 292 -9.56 -21.47 2.98
CA ARG A 292 -10.14 -22.81 2.84
C ARG A 292 -10.62 -23.12 1.41
N ARG A 293 -11.31 -22.18 0.77
CA ARG A 293 -11.75 -22.34 -0.63
C ARG A 293 -10.57 -22.46 -1.60
N MET A 294 -9.54 -21.64 -1.41
CA MET A 294 -8.31 -21.73 -2.20
C MET A 294 -7.63 -23.09 -2.04
N ALA A 295 -7.52 -23.57 -0.80
CA ALA A 295 -6.96 -24.87 -0.50
C ALA A 295 -7.76 -26.01 -1.16
N ALA A 296 -9.08 -26.06 -0.93
CA ALA A 296 -9.94 -27.08 -1.50
C ALA A 296 -9.92 -27.08 -3.03
N GLY A 297 -9.97 -25.91 -3.66
CA GLY A 297 -9.87 -25.76 -5.11
C GLY A 297 -8.52 -26.23 -5.66
N THR A 298 -7.43 -25.94 -4.96
CA THR A 298 -6.08 -26.35 -5.34
C THR A 298 -5.86 -27.85 -5.19
N LEU A 299 -6.36 -28.46 -4.11
CA LEU A 299 -6.24 -29.89 -3.84
C LEU A 299 -7.25 -30.75 -4.62
N ALA A 300 -8.20 -30.12 -5.32
CA ALA A 300 -9.22 -30.84 -6.09
C ALA A 300 -8.57 -31.81 -7.11
N GLY A 301 -9.02 -33.06 -7.09
CA GLY A 301 -8.48 -34.12 -7.95
C GLY A 301 -7.20 -34.79 -7.43
N THR A 302 -6.67 -34.38 -6.29
CA THR A 302 -5.54 -35.05 -5.61
C THR A 302 -6.05 -36.02 -4.52
N PRO A 303 -5.21 -36.91 -3.99
CA PRO A 303 -5.54 -37.74 -2.85
C PRO A 303 -5.92 -36.95 -1.58
N PHE A 304 -5.59 -35.65 -1.52
CA PHE A 304 -5.81 -34.77 -0.38
C PHE A 304 -7.03 -33.83 -0.53
N ALA A 305 -7.84 -34.03 -1.56
CA ALA A 305 -8.97 -33.13 -1.89
C ALA A 305 -9.96 -32.90 -0.73
N GLU A 306 -10.15 -33.90 0.14
CA GLU A 306 -11.06 -33.88 1.29
C GLU A 306 -10.29 -33.93 2.63
N ASP A 307 -8.97 -33.73 2.62
CA ASP A 307 -8.14 -33.75 3.82
C ASP A 307 -8.27 -32.42 4.58
N GLU A 308 -9.09 -32.42 5.61
CA GLU A 308 -9.33 -31.23 6.45
C GLU A 308 -8.05 -30.69 7.08
N GLY A 309 -7.08 -31.54 7.44
CA GLY A 309 -5.79 -31.10 7.98
C GLY A 309 -4.99 -30.31 6.96
N ALA A 310 -4.93 -30.77 5.72
CA ALA A 310 -4.25 -30.07 4.64
C ALA A 310 -4.96 -28.75 4.27
N ILE A 311 -6.30 -28.74 4.29
CA ILE A 311 -7.09 -27.53 4.02
C ILE A 311 -6.88 -26.48 5.12
N GLU A 312 -6.97 -26.86 6.39
CA GLU A 312 -6.78 -25.97 7.52
C GLU A 312 -5.34 -25.46 7.63
N TRP A 313 -4.35 -26.29 7.31
CA TRP A 313 -2.96 -25.88 7.27
C TRP A 313 -2.74 -24.68 6.31
N PHE A 314 -3.27 -24.80 5.07
CA PHE A 314 -3.17 -23.70 4.11
C PHE A 314 -3.95 -22.47 4.57
N ALA A 315 -5.16 -22.66 5.10
CA ALA A 315 -5.95 -21.53 5.61
C ALA A 315 -5.25 -20.80 6.75
N ALA A 316 -4.56 -21.52 7.64
CA ALA A 316 -3.76 -20.93 8.71
C ALA A 316 -2.56 -20.14 8.17
N ALA A 317 -1.83 -20.71 7.19
CA ALA A 317 -0.72 -20.02 6.52
C ALA A 317 -1.21 -18.75 5.79
N PHE A 318 -2.34 -18.86 5.06
CA PHE A 318 -2.96 -17.74 4.38
C PHE A 318 -3.39 -16.63 5.33
N MET A 319 -3.95 -16.99 6.50
CA MET A 319 -4.34 -16.02 7.52
C MET A 319 -3.14 -15.25 8.09
N GLN A 320 -2.02 -15.93 8.36
CA GLN A 320 -0.80 -15.26 8.81
C GLN A 320 -0.22 -14.34 7.74
N PHE A 321 -0.27 -14.76 6.47
CA PHE A 321 0.15 -13.92 5.35
C PHE A 321 -0.76 -12.69 5.23
N ALA A 322 -2.07 -12.90 5.13
CA ALA A 322 -3.04 -11.82 4.99
C ALA A 322 -2.99 -10.83 6.16
N GLY A 323 -2.76 -11.33 7.38
CA GLY A 323 -2.62 -10.52 8.59
C GLY A 323 -1.28 -9.83 8.74
N GLY A 324 -0.31 -10.06 7.84
CA GLY A 324 1.06 -9.55 8.03
C GLY A 324 1.72 -10.09 9.32
N GLU A 325 1.22 -11.20 9.84
CA GLU A 325 1.66 -11.82 11.11
C GLU A 325 2.67 -12.95 10.89
N MET A 326 3.01 -13.23 9.62
CA MET A 326 3.95 -14.30 9.28
C MET A 326 5.36 -13.91 9.73
N THR A 327 5.99 -14.81 10.50
CA THR A 327 7.36 -14.66 10.99
C THR A 327 8.21 -15.85 10.56
N PRO A 328 9.56 -15.74 10.56
CA PRO A 328 10.42 -16.89 10.32
C PRO A 328 10.12 -18.10 11.23
N GLU A 329 9.78 -17.86 12.51
CA GLU A 329 9.44 -18.89 13.47
C GLU A 329 8.12 -19.57 13.12
N SER A 330 7.08 -18.77 12.80
CA SER A 330 5.77 -19.33 12.44
C SER A 330 5.80 -20.04 11.09
N SER A 331 6.56 -19.53 10.12
CA SER A 331 6.79 -20.18 8.83
C SER A 331 7.52 -21.51 8.99
N ALA A 332 8.58 -21.55 9.81
CA ALA A 332 9.30 -22.78 10.12
C ALA A 332 8.40 -23.82 10.80
N ALA A 333 7.52 -23.40 11.70
CA ALA A 333 6.54 -24.28 12.34
C ALA A 333 5.56 -24.87 11.32
N LEU A 334 5.03 -24.04 10.41
CA LEU A 334 4.15 -24.49 9.32
C LEU A 334 4.87 -25.46 8.37
N LEU A 335 6.14 -25.22 8.02
CA LEU A 335 6.93 -26.11 7.16
C LEU A 335 7.27 -27.44 7.83
N GLN A 336 7.33 -27.51 9.15
CA GLN A 336 7.55 -28.75 9.92
C GLN A 336 6.26 -29.54 10.17
N ASP A 337 5.09 -28.95 9.95
CA ASP A 337 3.80 -29.65 10.09
C ASP A 337 3.67 -30.76 9.03
N GLU A 338 3.09 -31.91 9.42
CA GLU A 338 2.89 -33.05 8.50
C GLU A 338 2.06 -32.68 7.25
N ASN A 339 1.16 -31.71 7.37
CA ASN A 339 0.33 -31.27 6.28
C ASN A 339 1.12 -30.51 5.22
N SER A 340 2.27 -29.90 5.55
CA SER A 340 3.15 -29.28 4.57
C SER A 340 3.67 -30.32 3.56
N GLN A 341 3.95 -31.55 4.03
CA GLN A 341 4.39 -32.63 3.16
C GLN A 341 3.28 -33.05 2.18
N LYS A 342 2.01 -33.09 2.62
CA LYS A 342 0.87 -33.36 1.73
C LYS A 342 0.77 -32.34 0.60
N TRP A 343 1.03 -31.08 0.90
CA TRP A 343 1.06 -30.00 -0.10
C TRP A 343 2.23 -30.15 -1.08
N ARG A 344 3.41 -30.58 -0.63
CA ARG A 344 4.56 -30.87 -1.50
C ARG A 344 4.31 -32.05 -2.43
N GLU A 345 3.60 -33.07 -1.93
CA GLU A 345 3.27 -34.30 -2.66
C GLU A 345 2.05 -34.14 -3.58
N ALA A 346 1.24 -33.11 -3.38
CA ALA A 346 0.06 -32.87 -4.19
C ALA A 346 0.48 -32.55 -5.63
N GLU A 347 0.23 -33.49 -6.55
CA GLU A 347 0.43 -33.30 -7.98
C GLU A 347 -0.66 -32.38 -8.54
N THR A 348 -0.52 -31.09 -8.30
CA THR A 348 -1.43 -30.07 -8.81
C THR A 348 -0.68 -29.14 -9.73
N PRO A 349 -1.24 -28.69 -10.87
CA PRO A 349 -0.69 -27.59 -11.63
C PRO A 349 -1.00 -26.31 -10.86
N THR A 350 -0.08 -25.76 -10.00
CA THR A 350 -0.56 -24.68 -9.17
C THR A 350 0.46 -23.62 -8.81
N VAL A 351 0.18 -22.49 -9.36
CA VAL A 351 0.67 -21.20 -8.89
C VAL A 351 0.43 -21.01 -7.38
N VAL A 352 -0.74 -21.43 -6.87
CA VAL A 352 -1.14 -21.25 -5.46
C VAL A 352 -0.29 -22.07 -4.49
N ARG A 353 -0.06 -23.36 -4.79
CA ARG A 353 0.80 -24.23 -3.97
C ARG A 353 2.22 -23.70 -3.90
N ASP A 354 2.79 -23.46 -5.08
CA ASP A 354 4.19 -23.06 -5.21
C ASP A 354 4.39 -21.66 -4.61
N TRP A 355 3.41 -20.77 -4.76
CA TRP A 355 3.41 -19.48 -4.10
C TRP A 355 3.44 -19.60 -2.58
N MET A 356 2.55 -20.40 -1.97
CA MET A 356 2.50 -20.54 -0.53
C MET A 356 3.76 -21.20 0.04
N LEU A 357 4.24 -22.26 -0.58
CA LEU A 357 5.47 -22.93 -0.13
C LEU A 357 6.69 -22.00 -0.26
N ASN A 358 6.80 -21.27 -1.38
CA ASN A 358 7.88 -20.29 -1.56
C ASN A 358 7.80 -19.15 -0.54
N LEU A 359 6.60 -18.67 -0.23
CA LEU A 359 6.38 -17.64 0.79
C LEU A 359 6.84 -18.12 2.17
N LEU A 360 6.53 -19.36 2.55
CA LEU A 360 6.95 -19.92 3.83
C LEU A 360 8.46 -20.19 3.88
N GLU A 361 9.06 -20.64 2.79
CA GLU A 361 10.51 -20.93 2.69
C GLU A 361 11.36 -19.65 2.69
N ASN A 362 10.82 -18.56 2.15
CA ASN A 362 11.47 -17.27 2.04
C ASN A 362 10.68 -16.20 2.80
N CYS A 363 10.24 -16.55 4.02
CA CYS A 363 9.41 -15.68 4.84
C CYS A 363 9.99 -14.25 4.90
N PRO A 364 9.20 -13.24 4.50
CA PRO A 364 9.66 -11.86 4.58
C PRO A 364 9.86 -11.44 6.04
N GLU A 365 10.68 -10.42 6.25
CA GLU A 365 10.78 -9.76 7.55
C GLU A 365 9.44 -9.16 7.97
N ASN A 366 9.33 -8.80 9.26
CA ASN A 366 8.13 -8.17 9.79
C ASN A 366 7.76 -6.92 8.97
N VAL A 367 6.54 -6.91 8.44
CA VAL A 367 6.02 -5.82 7.62
C VAL A 367 5.28 -4.75 8.42
N GLN A 368 5.09 -4.98 9.72
CA GLN A 368 4.22 -4.16 10.56
C GLN A 368 4.93 -2.96 11.20
N ASP A 369 6.26 -3.03 11.33
CA ASP A 369 7.06 -1.97 11.97
C ASP A 369 8.49 -2.01 11.43
N ILE A 370 8.85 -1.02 10.59
CA ILE A 370 10.12 -0.99 9.88
C ILE A 370 10.70 0.42 9.90
N THR A 371 11.95 0.57 10.34
CA THR A 371 12.70 1.81 10.15
C THR A 371 13.52 1.73 8.87
N VAL A 372 13.29 2.66 7.95
CA VAL A 372 14.01 2.78 6.67
C VAL A 372 14.90 3.99 6.71
N PRO A 373 16.23 3.83 6.83
CA PRO A 373 17.16 4.95 6.87
C PRO A 373 17.11 5.78 5.58
N GLN A 374 17.30 7.09 5.70
CA GLN A 374 17.46 7.94 4.52
C GLN A 374 18.75 7.55 3.80
N SER A 375 18.64 7.25 2.53
CA SER A 375 19.81 7.04 1.66
C SER A 375 20.35 8.39 1.19
N LEU A 376 21.67 8.48 1.05
CA LEU A 376 22.29 9.64 0.43
C LEU A 376 22.31 9.46 -1.09
N LYS A 377 22.10 10.55 -1.83
CA LYS A 377 22.34 10.53 -3.29
C LYS A 377 23.75 10.00 -3.53
N HIS A 378 23.88 8.95 -4.33
CA HIS A 378 25.18 8.60 -4.85
C HIS A 378 25.63 9.75 -5.77
N SER A 379 26.76 10.39 -5.44
CA SER A 379 27.38 11.34 -6.36
C SER A 379 27.56 10.64 -7.70
N ALA A 380 26.90 11.15 -8.74
CA ALA A 380 27.02 10.58 -10.08
C ALA A 380 28.50 10.37 -10.40
N PRO A 381 28.91 9.22 -10.95
CA PRO A 381 30.28 9.04 -11.40
C PRO A 381 30.58 10.14 -12.42
N SER A 382 31.48 11.04 -12.06
CA SER A 382 31.99 12.09 -12.94
C SER A 382 32.71 11.40 -14.10
N GLY A 383 32.02 11.21 -15.23
CA GLY A 383 32.65 10.74 -16.45
C GLY A 383 31.89 9.66 -17.22
N LEU A 384 30.89 10.07 -17.94
CA LEU A 384 30.61 9.47 -19.25
C LEU A 384 30.64 10.62 -20.25
N SER A 385 31.83 10.93 -20.74
CA SER A 385 32.02 11.66 -21.98
C SER A 385 31.35 10.83 -23.08
N SER A 386 30.35 11.41 -23.71
CA SER A 386 29.66 10.86 -24.89
C SER A 386 30.68 10.49 -25.99
N PRO A 387 30.49 9.39 -26.72
CA PRO A 387 31.17 9.19 -27.98
C PRO A 387 30.58 10.04 -29.10
#